data_29d21cff9b5b01ae8a64ed1396b6def2
#
_entry.id   29d21cff9b5b01ae8a64ed1396b6def2
#
_cell.length_a   1.000
_cell.length_b   1.000
_cell.length_c   1.000
_cell.angle_alpha   90.00
_cell.angle_beta   90.00
_cell.angle_gamma   90.00
#
_symmetry.space_group_name_H-M   'P 1'
#
loop_
_entity.id
_entity.type
_entity.pdbx_description
1 polymer ?
#
loop_
_entity_poly.entity_id
_entity_poly.type
_entity_poly.pdbx_seq_one_letter_code
_entity_poly.pdbx_strand_id
1 'polypeptide(L)'
;MKRALIVVCGLLFISFQGAKAQSCDSVLQSAIRLMDNERYHDAQRCLTSAISQGMDSLALHYELAWCHYSMQDYKKCISVLEPLLKRDDVLADIYQLLGNAYDEIGQSGKAVSIYEQGLKKFENAGCLYLELGNMKYQNGDYKNALYYYEKGIEADPMFASNYYRAALIFFASTEEVWGVMYGELFMLLERDSERCKSMSRELYKIYSEEISFGRSGAEVDFDSPTIVYSNSSVRPNLFPESFRSAMRAAVRGERILDLASLNRIRQRFAKEFSANSSSFENVLAAYHQELIAQGHFEAYNYWLFGYGDPKQTASWVNANKTKWDSFLAWFEKNPISINPSNVFSRYTME
;
A
#
# COMPACT_ATOMS: atom_id res chain seq x y z
N MET A 1 13.81 -1.29 -3.60
CA MET A 1 12.53 -0.61 -3.93
C MET A 1 12.41 -0.56 -5.45
N LYS A 2 11.49 -1.32 -6.04
CA LYS A 2 11.19 -1.18 -7.48
C LYS A 2 10.46 0.15 -7.66
N ARG A 3 10.99 1.03 -8.51
CA ARG A 3 10.41 2.34 -8.80
C ARG A 3 9.10 2.18 -9.56
N ALA A 4 8.06 2.87 -9.13
CA ALA A 4 6.87 3.06 -9.97
C ALA A 4 7.30 3.80 -11.25
N LEU A 5 7.10 3.18 -12.40
CA LEU A 5 7.37 3.80 -13.69
C LEU A 5 6.27 4.86 -13.92
N ILE A 6 6.63 6.13 -13.85
CA ILE A 6 5.71 7.20 -14.24
C ILE A 6 5.55 7.11 -15.76
N VAL A 7 4.49 6.44 -16.21
CA VAL A 7 4.09 6.44 -17.61
C VAL A 7 3.32 7.74 -17.86
N VAL A 8 4.03 8.75 -18.32
CA VAL A 8 3.41 9.97 -18.83
C VAL A 8 2.80 9.66 -20.20
N CYS A 9 1.50 9.36 -20.23
CA CYS A 9 0.72 9.35 -21.48
C CYS A 9 0.46 10.79 -21.92
N GLY A 10 1.36 11.33 -22.74
CA GLY A 10 1.19 12.61 -23.45
C GLY A 10 0.75 12.40 -24.88
N LEU A 11 -0.41 12.93 -25.22
CA LEU A 11 -0.99 12.95 -26.57
C LEU A 11 -0.12 13.72 -27.58
N LEU A 12 -0.01 13.15 -28.77
CA LEU A 12 0.68 13.61 -29.96
C LEU A 12 0.41 15.07 -30.32
N PHE A 13 1.44 15.92 -30.30
CA PHE A 13 1.57 17.09 -31.15
C PHE A 13 2.78 16.87 -32.08
N ILE A 14 2.48 16.67 -33.37
CA ILE A 14 3.46 16.44 -34.44
C ILE A 14 3.97 17.81 -34.95
N SER A 15 5.29 18.05 -34.90
CA SER A 15 6.09 18.53 -36.05
C SER A 15 7.45 19.08 -35.68
N PHE A 16 8.12 19.16 -34.76
CA PHE A 16 9.52 19.55 -34.49
C PHE A 16 10.00 19.20 -33.05
N GLN A 17 9.06 18.82 -32.21
CA GLN A 17 9.37 18.35 -30.86
C GLN A 17 9.71 16.85 -30.82
N GLY A 18 9.35 16.05 -31.80
CA GLY A 18 9.50 14.60 -31.79
C GLY A 18 10.96 14.11 -31.65
N ALA A 19 11.91 14.76 -32.31
CA ALA A 19 13.32 14.37 -32.24
C ALA A 19 13.95 14.74 -30.89
N LYS A 20 13.55 15.88 -30.28
CA LYS A 20 14.00 16.26 -28.93
C LYS A 20 13.31 15.43 -27.85
N ALA A 21 12.04 15.12 -27.97
CA ALA A 21 11.30 14.28 -27.06
C ALA A 21 11.83 12.84 -27.05
N GLN A 22 12.13 12.27 -28.21
CA GLN A 22 12.75 10.95 -28.34
C GLN A 22 14.15 10.92 -27.73
N SER A 23 14.92 12.01 -27.85
CA SER A 23 16.22 12.19 -27.21
C SER A 23 16.09 12.30 -25.68
N CYS A 24 15.11 13.03 -25.15
CA CYS A 24 14.85 13.12 -23.72
C CYS A 24 14.50 11.76 -23.11
N ASP A 25 13.60 11.00 -23.74
CA ASP A 25 13.22 9.65 -23.28
C ASP A 25 14.41 8.69 -23.27
N SER A 26 15.25 8.74 -24.30
CA SER A 26 16.47 7.91 -24.37
C SER A 26 17.45 8.23 -23.24
N VAL A 27 17.66 9.51 -22.94
CA VAL A 27 18.50 9.97 -21.83
C VAL A 27 17.90 9.51 -20.49
N LEU A 28 16.60 9.70 -20.29
CA LEU A 28 15.88 9.34 -19.09
C LEU A 28 16.01 7.83 -18.81
N GLN A 29 15.73 6.97 -19.80
CA GLN A 29 15.87 5.53 -19.66
C GLN A 29 17.32 5.11 -19.34
N SER A 30 18.30 5.76 -19.96
CA SER A 30 19.71 5.50 -19.68
C SER A 30 20.09 5.88 -18.26
N ALA A 31 19.64 7.04 -17.79
CA ALA A 31 19.86 7.50 -16.43
C ALA A 31 19.20 6.57 -15.39
N ILE A 32 17.96 6.16 -15.62
CA ILE A 32 17.25 5.20 -14.74
C ILE A 32 18.01 3.88 -14.66
N ARG A 33 18.48 3.32 -15.78
CA ARG A 33 19.28 2.09 -15.77
C ARG A 33 20.59 2.25 -14.99
N LEU A 34 21.25 3.39 -15.09
CA LEU A 34 22.45 3.68 -14.32
C LEU A 34 22.14 3.74 -12.82
N MET A 35 21.02 4.36 -12.44
CA MET A 35 20.59 4.44 -11.04
C MET A 35 20.17 3.08 -10.48
N ASP A 36 19.51 2.23 -11.27
CA ASP A 36 19.14 0.86 -10.89
C ASP A 36 20.38 -0.03 -10.61
N ASN A 37 21.51 0.33 -11.23
CA ASN A 37 22.83 -0.27 -10.98
C ASN A 37 23.68 0.54 -9.96
N GLU A 38 23.06 1.41 -9.17
CA GLU A 38 23.72 2.26 -8.14
C GLU A 38 24.81 3.19 -8.70
N ARG A 39 24.87 3.40 -10.01
CA ARG A 39 25.82 4.28 -10.69
C ARG A 39 25.35 5.73 -10.71
N TYR A 40 25.04 6.29 -9.55
CA TYR A 40 24.41 7.60 -9.40
C TYR A 40 25.26 8.74 -9.99
N HIS A 41 26.59 8.71 -9.86
CA HIS A 41 27.46 9.73 -10.45
C HIS A 41 27.41 9.72 -11.99
N ASP A 42 27.29 8.57 -12.61
CA ASP A 42 27.19 8.46 -14.07
C ASP A 42 25.81 8.94 -14.55
N ALA A 43 24.76 8.58 -13.83
CA ALA A 43 23.41 9.09 -14.10
C ALA A 43 23.35 10.60 -13.96
N GLN A 44 23.91 11.17 -12.88
CA GLN A 44 24.01 12.62 -12.68
C GLN A 44 24.70 13.33 -13.85
N ARG A 45 25.86 12.81 -14.33
CA ARG A 45 26.57 13.40 -15.47
C ARG A 45 25.73 13.37 -16.74
N CYS A 46 25.06 12.24 -17.01
CA CYS A 46 24.19 12.08 -18.16
C CYS A 46 23.03 13.10 -18.15
N LEU A 47 22.34 13.20 -17.01
CA LEU A 47 21.21 14.13 -16.82
C LEU A 47 21.65 15.61 -16.89
N THR A 48 22.74 15.96 -16.20
CA THR A 48 23.27 17.32 -16.22
C THR A 48 23.70 17.73 -17.62
N SER A 49 24.34 16.84 -18.38
CA SER A 49 24.72 17.11 -19.79
C SER A 49 23.49 17.36 -20.66
N ALA A 50 22.45 16.55 -20.54
CA ALA A 50 21.23 16.72 -21.32
C ALA A 50 20.51 18.04 -21.01
N ILE A 51 20.39 18.38 -19.73
CA ILE A 51 19.79 19.65 -19.30
C ILE A 51 20.60 20.84 -19.79
N SER A 52 21.95 20.79 -19.72
CA SER A 52 22.83 21.86 -20.23
C SER A 52 22.75 22.04 -21.75
N GLN A 53 22.35 21.03 -22.49
CA GLN A 53 22.08 21.08 -23.93
C GLN A 53 20.66 21.58 -24.26
N GLY A 54 19.91 22.05 -23.25
CA GLY A 54 18.59 22.64 -23.42
C GLY A 54 17.44 21.64 -23.42
N MET A 55 17.63 20.41 -22.95
CA MET A 55 16.56 19.48 -22.70
C MET A 55 15.89 19.84 -21.36
N ASP A 56 14.77 20.57 -21.41
CA ASP A 56 14.02 20.99 -20.21
C ASP A 56 12.76 20.14 -20.02
N SER A 57 12.93 18.96 -19.41
CA SER A 57 11.85 18.06 -19.04
C SER A 57 11.78 17.95 -17.51
N LEU A 58 10.55 18.02 -16.94
CA LEU A 58 10.34 17.82 -15.52
C LEU A 58 10.93 16.48 -15.04
N ALA A 59 10.78 15.42 -15.85
CA ALA A 59 11.31 14.10 -15.51
C ALA A 59 12.86 14.07 -15.42
N LEU A 60 13.58 14.78 -16.31
CA LEU A 60 15.04 14.86 -16.23
C LEU A 60 15.50 15.56 -14.95
N HIS A 61 14.84 16.65 -14.59
CA HIS A 61 15.14 17.37 -13.34
C HIS A 61 14.80 16.54 -12.10
N TYR A 62 13.67 15.84 -12.13
CA TYR A 62 13.27 14.93 -11.04
C TYR A 62 14.31 13.83 -10.84
N GLU A 63 14.73 13.13 -11.89
CA GLU A 63 15.74 12.08 -11.78
C GLU A 63 17.13 12.63 -11.38
N LEU A 64 17.47 13.85 -11.79
CA LEU A 64 18.68 14.51 -11.31
C LEU A 64 18.61 14.79 -9.80
N ALA A 65 17.47 15.30 -9.33
CA ALA A 65 17.24 15.50 -7.90
C ALA A 65 17.27 14.18 -7.13
N TRP A 66 16.67 13.12 -7.69
CA TRP A 66 16.72 11.78 -7.11
C TRP A 66 18.14 11.21 -7.04
N CYS A 67 18.99 11.45 -8.06
CA CYS A 67 20.42 11.11 -7.99
C CYS A 67 21.09 11.80 -6.81
N HIS A 68 20.86 13.11 -6.63
CA HIS A 68 21.42 13.85 -5.51
C HIS A 68 20.90 13.33 -4.16
N TYR A 69 19.62 13.03 -4.07
CA TYR A 69 19.00 12.45 -2.87
C TYR A 69 19.65 11.09 -2.53
N SER A 70 19.79 10.20 -3.51
CA SER A 70 20.38 8.87 -3.34
C SER A 70 21.86 8.92 -2.94
N MET A 71 22.57 9.97 -3.34
CA MET A 71 23.94 10.28 -2.92
C MET A 71 24.03 11.04 -1.59
N GLN A 72 22.88 11.27 -0.91
CA GLN A 72 22.76 12.06 0.32
C GLN A 72 23.18 13.54 0.15
N ASP A 73 23.24 14.04 -1.08
CA ASP A 73 23.50 15.47 -1.36
C ASP A 73 22.18 16.24 -1.35
N TYR A 74 21.51 16.23 -0.20
CA TYR A 74 20.17 16.80 -0.03
C TYR A 74 20.09 18.29 -0.38
N LYS A 75 21.17 19.05 -0.15
CA LYS A 75 21.22 20.48 -0.49
C LYS A 75 21.13 20.70 -2.01
N LYS A 76 21.81 19.87 -2.80
CA LYS A 76 21.67 19.93 -4.26
C LYS A 76 20.33 19.40 -4.73
N CYS A 77 19.81 18.33 -4.13
CA CYS A 77 18.46 17.87 -4.39
C CYS A 77 17.46 19.02 -4.23
N ILE A 78 17.48 19.73 -3.10
CA ILE A 78 16.63 20.90 -2.84
C ILE A 78 16.82 21.97 -3.92
N SER A 79 18.07 22.33 -4.26
CA SER A 79 18.37 23.37 -5.24
C SER A 79 17.85 23.05 -6.65
N VAL A 80 17.73 21.78 -7.00
CA VAL A 80 17.14 21.33 -8.26
C VAL A 80 15.61 21.38 -8.21
N LEU A 81 14.99 21.01 -7.08
CA LEU A 81 13.54 20.87 -6.97
C LEU A 81 12.80 22.18 -6.69
N GLU A 82 13.34 23.09 -5.87
CA GLU A 82 12.65 24.34 -5.51
C GLU A 82 12.18 25.17 -6.73
N PRO A 83 13.00 25.38 -7.80
CA PRO A 83 12.56 26.10 -8.98
C PRO A 83 11.39 25.41 -9.70
N LEU A 84 11.27 24.07 -9.59
CA LEU A 84 10.25 23.30 -10.28
C LEU A 84 8.84 23.53 -9.72
N LEU A 85 8.73 23.97 -8.46
CA LEU A 85 7.44 24.29 -7.84
C LEU A 85 6.63 25.37 -8.59
N LYS A 86 7.33 26.20 -9.40
CA LYS A 86 6.73 27.28 -10.20
C LYS A 86 6.28 26.84 -11.58
N ARG A 87 6.58 25.59 -11.97
CA ARG A 87 6.21 25.07 -13.29
C ARG A 87 4.73 24.70 -13.33
N ASP A 88 4.10 24.86 -14.46
CA ASP A 88 2.71 24.46 -14.67
C ASP A 88 2.54 22.93 -14.72
N ASP A 89 3.58 22.22 -15.16
CA ASP A 89 3.63 20.77 -15.27
C ASP A 89 4.16 20.07 -14.00
N VAL A 90 4.29 20.78 -12.87
CA VAL A 90 4.75 20.20 -11.60
C VAL A 90 3.83 19.07 -11.12
N LEU A 91 4.41 18.03 -10.52
CA LEU A 91 3.71 16.85 -10.00
C LEU A 91 3.88 16.76 -8.47
N ALA A 92 3.01 15.98 -7.83
CA ALA A 92 3.04 15.74 -6.38
C ALA A 92 4.39 15.14 -5.91
N ASP A 93 5.02 14.31 -6.73
CA ASP A 93 6.32 13.68 -6.44
C ASP A 93 7.43 14.72 -6.22
N ILE A 94 7.34 15.90 -6.85
CA ILE A 94 8.29 17.01 -6.62
C ILE A 94 8.18 17.52 -5.19
N TYR A 95 6.96 17.71 -4.69
CA TYR A 95 6.71 18.11 -3.30
C TYR A 95 7.15 17.02 -2.33
N GLN A 96 6.90 15.75 -2.64
CA GLN A 96 7.32 14.63 -1.83
C GLN A 96 8.84 14.60 -1.67
N LEU A 97 9.58 14.55 -2.79
CA LEU A 97 11.04 14.43 -2.75
C LEU A 97 11.70 15.69 -2.13
N LEU A 98 11.14 16.88 -2.40
CA LEU A 98 11.61 18.12 -1.81
C LEU A 98 11.40 18.14 -0.30
N GLY A 99 10.22 17.74 0.18
CA GLY A 99 9.93 17.64 1.60
C GLY A 99 10.84 16.62 2.29
N ASN A 100 11.02 15.44 1.67
CA ASN A 100 11.94 14.42 2.18
C ASN A 100 13.37 14.96 2.29
N ALA A 101 13.86 15.70 1.29
CA ALA A 101 15.19 16.30 1.32
C ALA A 101 15.34 17.37 2.41
N TYR A 102 14.27 18.13 2.71
CA TYR A 102 14.26 19.06 3.85
C TYR A 102 14.27 18.33 5.20
N ASP A 103 13.55 17.23 5.33
CA ASP A 103 13.54 16.43 6.57
C ASP A 103 14.90 15.83 6.85
N GLU A 104 15.55 15.28 5.83
CA GLU A 104 16.90 14.70 5.93
C GLU A 104 18.00 15.70 6.40
N ILE A 105 17.81 16.99 6.14
CA ILE A 105 18.71 18.03 6.66
C ILE A 105 18.23 18.65 7.99
N GLY A 106 17.25 18.01 8.66
CA GLY A 106 16.73 18.43 9.96
C GLY A 106 15.76 19.62 9.91
N GLN A 107 15.24 19.99 8.74
CA GLN A 107 14.27 21.07 8.57
C GLN A 107 12.82 20.54 8.50
N SER A 108 12.44 19.71 9.47
CA SER A 108 11.16 19.00 9.51
C SER A 108 9.93 19.94 9.41
N GLY A 109 10.00 21.16 10.01
CA GLY A 109 8.92 22.15 9.86
C GLY A 109 8.74 22.63 8.41
N LYS A 110 9.85 22.73 7.66
CA LYS A 110 9.81 23.10 6.24
C LYS A 110 9.31 21.95 5.39
N ALA A 111 9.69 20.70 5.70
CA ALA A 111 9.18 19.51 5.08
C ALA A 111 7.64 19.44 5.17
N VAL A 112 7.09 19.61 6.36
CA VAL A 112 5.63 19.67 6.56
C VAL A 112 4.99 20.75 5.69
N SER A 113 5.55 21.96 5.68
CA SER A 113 5.02 23.06 4.85
C SER A 113 5.01 22.74 3.36
N ILE A 114 6.03 22.03 2.86
CA ILE A 114 6.12 21.59 1.46
C ILE A 114 5.05 20.53 1.15
N TYR A 115 4.87 19.53 2.02
CA TYR A 115 3.82 18.51 1.82
C TYR A 115 2.42 19.15 1.83
N GLU A 116 2.15 20.07 2.76
CA GLU A 116 0.87 20.80 2.83
C GLU A 116 0.63 21.70 1.60
N GLN A 117 1.69 22.32 1.05
CA GLN A 117 1.60 23.06 -0.22
C GLN A 117 1.25 22.13 -1.37
N GLY A 118 1.88 20.96 -1.42
CA GLY A 118 1.57 19.92 -2.40
C GLY A 118 0.11 19.47 -2.31
N LEU A 119 -0.41 19.21 -1.11
CA LEU A 119 -1.80 18.81 -0.91
C LEU A 119 -2.81 19.89 -1.29
N LYS A 120 -2.49 21.17 -1.17
CA LYS A 120 -3.35 22.25 -1.68
C LYS A 120 -3.49 22.24 -3.20
N LYS A 121 -2.50 21.73 -3.92
CA LYS A 121 -2.50 21.61 -5.38
C LYS A 121 -2.96 20.24 -5.87
N PHE A 122 -2.69 19.20 -5.11
CA PHE A 122 -2.92 17.78 -5.43
C PHE A 122 -3.62 17.10 -4.24
N GLU A 123 -4.91 17.38 -4.08
CA GLU A 123 -5.71 16.87 -2.94
C GLU A 123 -5.72 15.34 -2.84
N ASN A 124 -5.54 14.65 -3.97
CA ASN A 124 -5.55 13.19 -4.05
C ASN A 124 -4.14 12.58 -4.05
N ALA A 125 -3.12 13.31 -3.62
CA ALA A 125 -1.75 12.78 -3.58
C ALA A 125 -1.51 11.91 -2.34
N GLY A 126 -1.80 10.62 -2.43
CA GLY A 126 -1.60 9.64 -1.35
C GLY A 126 -0.18 9.62 -0.80
N CYS A 127 0.83 9.92 -1.64
CA CYS A 127 2.23 10.00 -1.24
C CYS A 127 2.51 11.14 -0.25
N LEU A 128 1.82 12.28 -0.37
CA LEU A 128 2.01 13.41 0.54
C LEU A 128 1.36 13.17 1.91
N TYR A 129 0.18 12.52 1.92
CA TYR A 129 -0.41 12.03 3.17
C TYR A 129 0.47 11.01 3.87
N LEU A 130 1.10 10.10 3.10
CA LEU A 130 2.07 9.14 3.63
C LEU A 130 3.20 9.83 4.39
N GLU A 131 3.80 10.87 3.80
CA GLU A 131 4.94 11.56 4.43
C GLU A 131 4.52 12.33 5.68
N LEU A 132 3.37 13.00 5.67
CA LEU A 132 2.83 13.63 6.88
C LEU A 132 2.57 12.60 7.98
N GLY A 133 2.03 11.44 7.62
CA GLY A 133 1.85 10.32 8.53
C GLY A 133 3.18 9.78 9.07
N ASN A 134 4.19 9.62 8.22
CA ASN A 134 5.54 9.17 8.61
C ASN A 134 6.18 10.12 9.62
N MET A 135 6.06 11.43 9.43
CA MET A 135 6.56 12.43 10.38
C MET A 135 5.87 12.34 11.75
N LYS A 136 4.56 12.10 11.76
CA LYS A 136 3.82 11.87 13.02
C LYS A 136 4.26 10.57 13.70
N TYR A 137 4.42 9.50 12.91
CA TYR A 137 4.89 8.20 13.39
C TYR A 137 6.27 8.28 14.06
N GLN A 138 7.22 8.95 13.42
CA GLN A 138 8.58 9.16 13.95
C GLN A 138 8.58 9.92 15.29
N ASN A 139 7.63 10.80 15.50
CA ASN A 139 7.45 11.53 16.75
C ASN A 139 6.64 10.76 17.82
N GLY A 140 6.26 9.50 17.57
CA GLY A 140 5.45 8.67 18.46
C GLY A 140 3.97 9.06 18.49
N ASP A 141 3.53 9.96 17.62
CA ASP A 141 2.14 10.42 17.51
C ASP A 141 1.35 9.47 16.57
N TYR A 142 1.17 8.24 17.03
CA TYR A 142 0.55 7.17 16.24
C TYR A 142 -0.89 7.47 15.85
N LYS A 143 -1.63 8.20 16.70
CA LYS A 143 -3.00 8.61 16.42
C LYS A 143 -3.07 9.53 15.19
N ASN A 144 -2.25 10.56 15.15
CA ASN A 144 -2.21 11.46 14.00
C ASN A 144 -1.52 10.83 12.79
N ALA A 145 -0.54 9.92 12.99
CA ALA A 145 0.02 9.13 11.89
C ALA A 145 -1.07 8.32 11.18
N LEU A 146 -1.88 7.59 11.95
CA LEU A 146 -2.99 6.80 11.43
C LEU A 146 -4.02 7.68 10.70
N TYR A 147 -4.38 8.84 11.28
CA TYR A 147 -5.26 9.80 10.62
C TYR A 147 -4.77 10.18 9.22
N TYR A 148 -3.47 10.50 9.06
CA TYR A 148 -2.92 10.85 7.76
C TYR A 148 -2.87 9.66 6.80
N TYR A 149 -2.52 8.46 7.26
CA TYR A 149 -2.53 7.26 6.41
C TYR A 149 -3.94 6.95 5.92
N GLU A 150 -4.96 7.01 6.78
CA GLU A 150 -6.36 6.78 6.40
C GLU A 150 -6.88 7.88 5.47
N LYS A 151 -6.51 9.14 5.68
CA LYS A 151 -6.80 10.21 4.71
C LYS A 151 -6.13 9.97 3.36
N GLY A 152 -4.92 9.44 3.35
CA GLY A 152 -4.22 9.03 2.13
C GLY A 152 -4.90 7.85 1.42
N ILE A 153 -5.48 6.90 2.18
CA ILE A 153 -6.30 5.80 1.64
C ILE A 153 -7.56 6.35 0.96
N GLU A 154 -8.26 7.29 1.60
CA GLU A 154 -9.47 7.90 1.03
C GLU A 154 -9.16 8.75 -0.20
N ALA A 155 -8.05 9.48 -0.19
CA ALA A 155 -7.65 10.39 -1.26
C ALA A 155 -7.09 9.65 -2.49
N ASP A 156 -6.29 8.62 -2.26
CA ASP A 156 -5.65 7.79 -3.31
C ASP A 156 -5.78 6.30 -2.95
N PRO A 157 -6.95 5.70 -3.20
CA PRO A 157 -7.24 4.32 -2.80
C PRO A 157 -6.36 3.26 -3.45
N MET A 158 -5.63 3.60 -4.51
CA MET A 158 -4.70 2.68 -5.18
C MET A 158 -3.26 2.79 -4.67
N PHE A 159 -2.96 3.74 -3.78
CA PHE A 159 -1.62 3.95 -3.24
C PHE A 159 -1.35 3.02 -2.04
N ALA A 160 -0.76 1.87 -2.31
CA ALA A 160 -0.58 0.76 -1.38
C ALA A 160 0.13 1.12 -0.06
N SER A 161 1.05 2.11 -0.07
CA SER A 161 1.89 2.40 1.09
C SER A 161 1.11 2.94 2.29
N ASN A 162 -0.01 3.62 2.08
CA ASN A 162 -0.86 4.09 3.17
C ASN A 162 -1.52 2.92 3.91
N TYR A 163 -2.03 1.91 3.18
CA TYR A 163 -2.56 0.68 3.77
C TYR A 163 -1.49 -0.08 4.57
N TYR A 164 -0.28 -0.19 4.01
CA TYR A 164 0.84 -0.83 4.69
C TYR A 164 1.15 -0.19 6.04
N ARG A 165 1.27 1.14 6.06
CA ARG A 165 1.58 1.89 7.29
C ARG A 165 0.46 1.84 8.31
N ALA A 166 -0.79 1.96 7.87
CA ALA A 166 -1.95 1.84 8.75
C ALA A 166 -2.03 0.43 9.35
N ALA A 167 -1.86 -0.64 8.56
CA ALA A 167 -1.86 -2.02 9.02
C ALA A 167 -0.82 -2.25 10.15
N LEU A 168 0.41 -1.74 9.98
CA LEU A 168 1.47 -1.91 11.00
C LEU A 168 1.13 -1.24 12.33
N ILE A 169 0.45 -0.08 12.31
CA ILE A 169 -0.01 0.56 13.56
C ILE A 169 -1.10 -0.30 14.22
N PHE A 170 -2.05 -0.78 13.44
CA PHE A 170 -3.14 -1.60 13.98
C PHE A 170 -2.65 -2.94 14.53
N PHE A 171 -1.67 -3.60 13.90
CA PHE A 171 -1.05 -4.83 14.44
C PHE A 171 -0.33 -4.61 15.77
N ALA A 172 0.06 -3.38 16.09
CA ALA A 172 0.65 -3.03 17.39
C ALA A 172 -0.38 -2.46 18.37
N SER A 173 -1.67 -2.55 18.06
CA SER A 173 -2.77 -2.04 18.89
C SER A 173 -3.74 -3.18 19.26
N THR A 174 -4.83 -2.83 19.92
CA THR A 174 -5.95 -3.75 20.21
C THR A 174 -7.05 -3.70 19.13
N GLU A 175 -6.75 -3.20 17.95
CA GLU A 175 -7.71 -3.02 16.85
C GLU A 175 -7.26 -3.79 15.59
N GLU A 176 -6.84 -5.06 15.76
CA GLU A 176 -6.22 -5.91 14.74
C GLU A 176 -7.14 -6.19 13.54
N VAL A 177 -8.47 -6.12 13.70
CA VAL A 177 -9.41 -6.26 12.58
C VAL A 177 -9.07 -5.28 11.46
N TRP A 178 -8.81 -4.01 11.80
CA TRP A 178 -8.41 -3.02 10.79
C TRP A 178 -7.05 -3.34 10.18
N GLY A 179 -6.14 -3.83 11.02
CA GLY A 179 -4.80 -4.26 10.57
C GLY A 179 -4.86 -5.38 9.53
N VAL A 180 -5.66 -6.43 9.78
CA VAL A 180 -5.78 -7.54 8.81
C VAL A 180 -6.47 -7.11 7.53
N MET A 181 -7.48 -6.23 7.59
CA MET A 181 -8.16 -5.72 6.41
C MET A 181 -7.22 -4.83 5.56
N TYR A 182 -6.52 -3.89 6.17
CA TYR A 182 -5.57 -3.03 5.46
C TYR A 182 -4.34 -3.81 4.96
N GLY A 183 -3.84 -4.76 5.74
CA GLY A 183 -2.73 -5.61 5.32
C GLY A 183 -3.06 -6.46 4.10
N GLU A 184 -4.26 -7.01 4.03
CA GLU A 184 -4.73 -7.78 2.87
C GLU A 184 -4.94 -6.89 1.64
N LEU A 185 -5.54 -5.70 1.79
CA LEU A 185 -5.66 -4.71 0.72
C LEU A 185 -4.29 -4.25 0.21
N PHE A 186 -3.33 -3.99 1.11
CA PHE A 186 -1.96 -3.70 0.72
C PHE A 186 -1.37 -4.80 -0.16
N MET A 187 -1.50 -6.07 0.23
CA MET A 187 -0.96 -7.19 -0.54
C MET A 187 -1.61 -7.30 -1.92
N LEU A 188 -2.91 -7.03 -2.03
CA LEU A 188 -3.63 -7.02 -3.31
C LEU A 188 -3.19 -5.89 -4.25
N LEU A 189 -2.79 -4.74 -3.70
CA LEU A 189 -2.34 -3.58 -4.46
C LEU A 189 -0.86 -3.70 -4.91
N GLU A 190 0.02 -4.23 -4.05
CA GLU A 190 1.47 -4.30 -4.34
C GLU A 190 1.92 -5.64 -4.93
N ARG A 191 1.36 -6.75 -4.50
CA ARG A 191 1.44 -8.15 -4.96
C ARG A 191 2.81 -8.84 -4.89
N ASP A 192 3.92 -8.20 -5.24
CA ASP A 192 5.25 -8.82 -5.32
C ASP A 192 6.34 -7.85 -4.86
N SER A 193 6.63 -7.88 -3.56
CA SER A 193 7.73 -7.10 -2.96
C SER A 193 8.19 -7.76 -1.66
N GLU A 194 9.33 -7.33 -1.13
CA GLU A 194 9.77 -7.76 0.20
C GLU A 194 8.78 -7.33 1.30
N ARG A 195 8.08 -6.20 1.11
CA ARG A 195 7.02 -5.78 2.03
C ARG A 195 5.84 -6.75 2.02
N CYS A 196 5.46 -7.28 0.85
CA CYS A 196 4.42 -8.31 0.75
C CYS A 196 4.81 -9.59 1.49
N LYS A 197 6.07 -10.02 1.38
CA LYS A 197 6.57 -11.18 2.13
C LYS A 197 6.50 -10.96 3.64
N SER A 198 6.86 -9.76 4.10
CA SER A 198 6.74 -9.37 5.50
C SER A 198 5.28 -9.31 5.94
N MET A 199 4.41 -8.68 5.16
CA MET A 199 2.98 -8.58 5.46
C MET A 199 2.31 -9.96 5.53
N SER A 200 2.66 -10.88 4.62
CA SER A 200 2.18 -12.27 4.63
C SER A 200 2.51 -12.99 5.95
N ARG A 201 3.74 -12.78 6.48
CA ARG A 201 4.15 -13.33 7.79
C ARG A 201 3.37 -12.71 8.94
N GLU A 202 3.22 -11.37 8.94
CA GLU A 202 2.48 -10.67 9.99
C GLU A 202 1.00 -11.07 9.98
N LEU A 203 0.35 -11.13 8.81
CA LEU A 203 -1.03 -11.59 8.70
C LEU A 203 -1.19 -13.01 9.26
N TYR A 204 -0.33 -13.94 8.88
CA TYR A 204 -0.38 -15.30 9.40
C TYR A 204 -0.17 -15.35 10.91
N LYS A 205 0.77 -14.55 11.42
CA LYS A 205 1.06 -14.42 12.84
C LYS A 205 -0.15 -13.92 13.61
N ILE A 206 -0.78 -12.81 13.17
CA ILE A 206 -1.98 -12.24 13.83
C ILE A 206 -3.10 -13.30 13.88
N TYR A 207 -3.42 -13.93 12.74
CA TYR A 207 -4.44 -14.99 12.75
C TYR A 207 -4.08 -16.15 13.71
N SER A 208 -2.77 -16.44 13.90
CA SER A 208 -2.31 -17.50 14.78
C SER A 208 -2.35 -17.09 16.26
N GLU A 209 -2.22 -15.81 16.57
CA GLU A 209 -2.31 -15.26 17.92
C GLU A 209 -3.76 -15.07 18.34
N GLU A 210 -4.64 -14.60 17.41
CA GLU A 210 -6.03 -14.25 17.69
C GLU A 210 -7.01 -15.45 17.59
N ILE A 211 -6.57 -16.58 17.04
CA ILE A 211 -7.37 -17.81 17.01
C ILE A 211 -6.68 -18.89 17.82
N SER A 212 -7.23 -19.21 18.96
CA SER A 212 -6.71 -20.27 19.85
C SER A 212 -7.70 -21.41 20.02
N PHE A 213 -7.20 -22.59 20.42
CA PHE A 213 -8.00 -23.79 20.60
C PHE A 213 -7.76 -24.38 22.00
N GLY A 214 -8.75 -24.23 22.88
CA GLY A 214 -8.72 -24.74 24.24
C GLY A 214 -9.64 -25.94 24.40
N ARG A 215 -9.75 -26.42 25.69
CA ARG A 215 -10.65 -27.52 26.05
C ARG A 215 -12.13 -27.16 25.89
N SER A 216 -12.47 -25.90 25.98
CA SER A 216 -13.82 -25.32 25.80
C SER A 216 -14.22 -25.10 24.35
N GLY A 217 -13.28 -25.21 23.41
CA GLY A 217 -13.47 -24.92 21.98
C GLY A 217 -12.49 -23.92 21.44
N ALA A 218 -12.83 -23.35 20.29
CA ALA A 218 -12.07 -22.26 19.66
C ALA A 218 -12.42 -20.92 20.32
N GLU A 219 -11.40 -20.12 20.60
CA GLU A 219 -11.51 -18.73 21.04
C GLU A 219 -11.01 -17.81 19.91
N VAL A 220 -11.68 -16.70 19.71
CA VAL A 220 -11.40 -15.69 18.68
C VAL A 220 -11.43 -14.32 19.34
N ASP A 221 -10.29 -13.65 19.33
CA ASP A 221 -10.13 -12.32 19.94
C ASP A 221 -9.29 -11.43 19.04
N PHE A 222 -9.91 -10.82 18.04
CA PHE A 222 -9.22 -9.88 17.15
C PHE A 222 -9.19 -8.45 17.67
N ASP A 223 -10.03 -8.11 18.66
CA ASP A 223 -10.10 -6.76 19.23
C ASP A 223 -10.69 -6.75 20.61
N SER A 224 -10.24 -5.87 21.46
CA SER A 224 -11.06 -5.38 22.56
C SER A 224 -12.25 -4.58 21.98
N PRO A 225 -13.44 -4.62 22.61
CA PRO A 225 -14.60 -3.88 22.09
C PRO A 225 -14.26 -2.42 21.91
N THR A 226 -14.18 -1.96 20.67
CA THR A 226 -13.91 -0.56 20.38
C THR A 226 -15.19 0.23 20.61
N ILE A 227 -15.16 1.12 21.61
CA ILE A 227 -16.27 2.01 21.92
C ILE A 227 -16.03 3.32 21.23
N VAL A 228 -16.91 3.69 20.29
CA VAL A 228 -16.91 5.01 19.67
C VAL A 228 -17.65 5.97 20.58
N TYR A 229 -16.94 6.95 21.14
CA TYR A 229 -17.55 8.05 21.88
C TYR A 229 -18.11 9.07 20.87
N SER A 230 -19.42 9.10 20.70
CA SER A 230 -20.10 10.26 20.13
C SER A 230 -20.52 11.21 21.26
N ASN A 231 -20.66 12.50 20.97
CA ASN A 231 -20.99 13.53 21.96
C ASN A 231 -22.31 13.30 22.76
N SER A 232 -23.02 12.21 22.50
CA SER A 232 -24.31 11.91 23.14
C SER A 232 -24.58 10.44 23.45
N SER A 233 -23.75 9.50 22.98
CA SER A 233 -23.92 8.07 23.28
C SER A 233 -22.66 7.28 22.89
N VAL A 234 -22.32 6.29 23.71
CA VAL A 234 -21.30 5.28 23.39
C VAL A 234 -21.95 4.32 22.41
N ARG A 235 -21.47 4.27 21.17
CA ARG A 235 -21.88 3.28 20.17
C ARG A 235 -20.75 2.27 19.98
N PRO A 236 -21.05 0.95 20.00
CA PRO A 236 -20.06 -0.04 19.62
C PRO A 236 -19.72 0.16 18.13
N ASN A 237 -18.42 0.00 17.78
CA ASN A 237 -18.05 -0.13 16.38
C ASN A 237 -18.58 -1.46 15.85
N LEU A 238 -19.56 -1.40 14.98
CA LEU A 238 -20.29 -2.59 14.53
C LEU A 238 -19.48 -3.44 13.55
N PHE A 239 -18.55 -2.85 12.80
CA PHE A 239 -17.76 -3.59 11.82
C PHE A 239 -16.84 -4.65 12.48
N PRO A 240 -15.96 -4.32 13.45
CA PRO A 240 -15.14 -5.30 14.15
C PRO A 240 -15.98 -6.38 14.85
N GLU A 241 -17.12 -6.04 15.43
CA GLU A 241 -17.99 -7.03 16.06
C GLU A 241 -18.62 -7.98 15.03
N SER A 242 -19.04 -7.48 13.88
CA SER A 242 -19.53 -8.31 12.77
C SER A 242 -18.44 -9.24 12.25
N PHE A 243 -17.21 -8.74 12.12
CA PHE A 243 -16.03 -9.54 11.74
C PHE A 243 -15.78 -10.66 12.74
N ARG A 244 -15.69 -10.34 14.04
CA ARG A 244 -15.48 -11.34 15.09
C ARG A 244 -16.60 -12.37 15.16
N SER A 245 -17.85 -11.95 15.05
CA SER A 245 -19.00 -12.85 15.05
C SER A 245 -18.92 -13.86 13.91
N ALA A 246 -18.62 -13.40 12.69
CA ALA A 246 -18.42 -14.27 11.54
C ALA A 246 -17.21 -15.19 11.71
N MET A 247 -16.12 -14.70 12.31
CA MET A 247 -14.92 -15.49 12.57
C MET A 247 -15.17 -16.56 13.62
N ARG A 248 -15.87 -16.26 14.74
CA ARG A 248 -16.30 -17.24 15.73
C ARG A 248 -17.18 -18.33 15.14
N ALA A 249 -18.02 -18.01 14.16
CA ALA A 249 -18.80 -19.03 13.44
C ALA A 249 -17.89 -19.89 12.53
N ALA A 250 -16.93 -19.25 11.88
CA ALA A 250 -16.05 -19.89 10.90
C ALA A 250 -15.04 -20.88 11.51
N VAL A 251 -14.56 -20.65 12.72
CA VAL A 251 -13.58 -21.53 13.41
C VAL A 251 -14.18 -22.84 13.94
N ARG A 252 -15.51 -22.96 13.97
CA ARG A 252 -16.17 -24.15 14.53
C ARG A 252 -15.74 -25.42 13.81
N GLY A 253 -15.39 -26.43 14.59
CA GLY A 253 -14.97 -27.75 14.09
C GLY A 253 -13.46 -27.87 13.81
N GLU A 254 -12.71 -26.76 13.81
CA GLU A 254 -11.25 -26.83 13.78
C GLU A 254 -10.69 -27.07 15.20
N ARG A 255 -9.45 -27.57 15.25
CA ARG A 255 -8.76 -27.91 16.51
C ARG A 255 -7.32 -27.40 16.57
N ILE A 256 -6.77 -27.00 15.44
CA ILE A 256 -5.43 -26.44 15.28
C ILE A 256 -5.48 -25.32 14.27
N LEU A 257 -4.54 -24.40 14.32
CA LEU A 257 -4.33 -23.43 13.26
C LEU A 257 -3.07 -23.81 12.47
N ASP A 258 -3.29 -24.06 11.18
CA ASP A 258 -2.28 -24.21 10.15
C ASP A 258 -2.85 -23.62 8.84
N LEU A 259 -2.08 -23.57 7.75
CA LEU A 259 -2.57 -22.98 6.49
C LEU A 259 -3.81 -23.72 5.96
N ALA A 260 -3.91 -25.02 6.17
CA ALA A 260 -5.05 -25.79 5.66
C ALA A 260 -6.33 -25.49 6.45
N SER A 261 -6.25 -25.43 7.79
CA SER A 261 -7.38 -25.02 8.62
C SER A 261 -7.72 -23.55 8.45
N LEU A 262 -6.73 -22.67 8.36
CA LEU A 262 -6.93 -21.24 8.08
C LEU A 262 -7.65 -21.02 6.75
N ASN A 263 -7.27 -21.75 5.70
CA ASN A 263 -8.00 -21.72 4.43
C ASN A 263 -9.48 -22.13 4.59
N ARG A 264 -9.78 -23.21 5.33
CA ARG A 264 -11.16 -23.62 5.59
C ARG A 264 -11.93 -22.61 6.44
N ILE A 265 -11.28 -22.04 7.46
CA ILE A 265 -11.83 -20.96 8.29
C ILE A 265 -12.19 -19.77 7.41
N ARG A 266 -11.28 -19.30 6.57
CA ARG A 266 -11.53 -18.14 5.71
C ARG A 266 -12.61 -18.36 4.65
N GLN A 267 -12.73 -19.58 4.12
CA GLN A 267 -13.84 -19.93 3.22
C GLN A 267 -15.19 -19.83 3.93
N ARG A 268 -15.29 -20.35 5.16
CA ARG A 268 -16.51 -20.22 5.98
C ARG A 268 -16.76 -18.78 6.39
N PHE A 269 -15.70 -18.05 6.81
CA PHE A 269 -15.79 -16.64 7.15
C PHE A 269 -16.36 -15.80 5.99
N ALA A 270 -15.81 -15.95 4.79
CA ALA A 270 -16.27 -15.19 3.63
C ALA A 270 -17.77 -15.44 3.32
N LYS A 271 -18.26 -16.66 3.54
CA LYS A 271 -19.67 -17.02 3.41
C LYS A 271 -20.51 -16.40 4.54
N GLU A 272 -20.10 -16.57 5.78
CA GLU A 272 -20.83 -16.06 6.96
C GLU A 272 -20.87 -14.53 6.98
N PHE A 273 -19.75 -13.88 6.68
CA PHE A 273 -19.65 -12.43 6.65
C PHE A 273 -20.56 -11.82 5.58
N SER A 274 -20.57 -12.37 4.36
CA SER A 274 -21.47 -11.91 3.30
C SER A 274 -22.96 -12.15 3.60
N ALA A 275 -23.30 -13.24 4.28
CA ALA A 275 -24.69 -13.55 4.61
C ALA A 275 -25.26 -12.66 5.73
N ASN A 276 -24.41 -12.22 6.67
CA ASN A 276 -24.85 -11.57 7.90
C ASN A 276 -24.49 -10.07 7.97
N SER A 277 -23.75 -9.54 7.00
CA SER A 277 -23.15 -8.20 7.05
C SER A 277 -23.45 -7.36 5.82
N SER A 278 -24.67 -7.41 5.29
CA SER A 278 -25.08 -6.58 4.14
C SER A 278 -24.85 -5.07 4.35
N SER A 279 -24.78 -4.63 5.60
CA SER A 279 -24.43 -3.23 5.95
C SER A 279 -22.94 -2.92 5.83
N PHE A 280 -22.08 -3.92 5.68
CA PHE A 280 -20.62 -3.79 5.64
C PHE A 280 -20.03 -4.36 4.34
N GLU A 281 -20.78 -4.27 3.25
CA GLU A 281 -20.25 -4.57 1.93
C GLU A 281 -19.02 -3.69 1.67
N ASN A 282 -17.92 -4.32 1.27
CA ASN A 282 -16.69 -3.63 0.99
C ASN A 282 -15.96 -4.30 -0.17
N VAL A 283 -15.01 -3.56 -0.74
CA VAL A 283 -14.26 -4.00 -1.93
C VAL A 283 -13.52 -5.31 -1.73
N LEU A 284 -12.99 -5.58 -0.52
CA LEU A 284 -12.27 -6.81 -0.21
C LEU A 284 -13.23 -8.01 -0.14
N ALA A 285 -14.38 -7.84 0.53
CA ALA A 285 -15.42 -8.88 0.57
C ALA A 285 -15.93 -9.22 -0.83
N ALA A 286 -16.16 -8.21 -1.66
CA ALA A 286 -16.56 -8.41 -3.06
C ALA A 286 -15.48 -9.19 -3.86
N TYR A 287 -14.23 -8.85 -3.69
CA TYR A 287 -13.11 -9.55 -4.33
C TYR A 287 -12.99 -11.01 -3.85
N HIS A 288 -13.23 -11.28 -2.56
CA HIS A 288 -13.29 -12.66 -2.05
C HIS A 288 -14.41 -13.47 -2.71
N GLN A 289 -15.60 -12.87 -2.90
CA GLN A 289 -16.71 -13.57 -3.58
C GLN A 289 -16.35 -13.90 -5.05
N GLU A 290 -15.64 -13.01 -5.73
CA GLU A 290 -15.16 -13.28 -7.08
C GLU A 290 -14.15 -14.44 -7.10
N LEU A 291 -13.16 -14.43 -6.20
CA LEU A 291 -12.19 -15.53 -6.04
C LEU A 291 -12.87 -16.87 -5.75
N ILE A 292 -13.94 -16.87 -4.94
CA ILE A 292 -14.74 -18.06 -4.62
C ILE A 292 -15.49 -18.55 -5.88
N ALA A 293 -16.14 -17.64 -6.59
CA ALA A 293 -16.90 -17.96 -7.80
C ALA A 293 -16.02 -18.56 -8.91
N GLN A 294 -14.75 -18.10 -8.99
CA GLN A 294 -13.76 -18.61 -9.95
C GLN A 294 -13.01 -19.85 -9.44
N GLY A 295 -13.26 -20.30 -8.21
CA GLY A 295 -12.56 -21.46 -7.61
C GLY A 295 -11.10 -21.19 -7.21
N HIS A 296 -10.73 -19.92 -7.04
CA HIS A 296 -9.34 -19.48 -6.75
C HIS A 296 -9.09 -19.16 -5.29
N PHE A 297 -10.11 -19.09 -4.45
CA PHE A 297 -9.97 -18.61 -3.07
C PHE A 297 -9.05 -19.47 -2.20
N GLU A 298 -8.98 -20.79 -2.45
CA GLU A 298 -8.02 -21.67 -1.77
C GLU A 298 -6.57 -21.28 -2.11
N ALA A 299 -6.23 -21.17 -3.39
CA ALA A 299 -4.88 -20.80 -3.84
C ALA A 299 -4.52 -19.38 -3.38
N TYR A 300 -5.49 -18.47 -3.39
CA TYR A 300 -5.35 -17.12 -2.86
C TYR A 300 -4.96 -17.13 -1.38
N ASN A 301 -5.57 -17.95 -0.53
CA ASN A 301 -5.21 -18.04 0.88
C ASN A 301 -3.77 -18.56 1.07
N TYR A 302 -3.31 -19.52 0.26
CA TYR A 302 -1.92 -19.96 0.27
C TYR A 302 -0.95 -18.89 -0.24
N TRP A 303 -1.37 -18.04 -1.20
CA TRP A 303 -0.60 -16.89 -1.62
C TRP A 303 -0.53 -15.83 -0.51
N LEU A 304 -1.65 -15.51 0.12
CA LEU A 304 -1.77 -14.46 1.14
C LEU A 304 -0.92 -14.76 2.37
N PHE A 305 -0.97 -15.99 2.88
CA PHE A 305 -0.33 -16.41 4.13
C PHE A 305 0.95 -17.23 3.93
N GLY A 306 1.34 -17.47 2.69
CA GLY A 306 2.34 -18.47 2.35
C GLY A 306 3.72 -18.23 2.93
N TYR A 307 4.10 -16.99 3.17
CA TYR A 307 5.35 -16.66 3.86
C TYR A 307 5.30 -16.87 5.38
N GLY A 308 4.12 -17.09 5.98
CA GLY A 308 3.96 -17.48 7.37
C GLY A 308 4.34 -18.94 7.63
N ASP A 309 4.03 -19.84 6.69
CA ASP A 309 4.52 -21.24 6.68
C ASP A 309 4.96 -21.66 5.27
N PRO A 310 6.21 -21.36 4.90
CA PRO A 310 6.73 -21.68 3.56
C PRO A 310 6.78 -23.16 3.25
N LYS A 311 6.93 -24.04 4.25
CA LYS A 311 7.00 -25.50 4.05
C LYS A 311 5.62 -26.05 3.67
N GLN A 312 4.59 -25.65 4.39
CA GLN A 312 3.23 -26.08 4.12
C GLN A 312 2.75 -25.52 2.76
N THR A 313 3.11 -24.27 2.46
CA THR A 313 2.83 -23.62 1.17
C THR A 313 3.49 -24.39 0.02
N ALA A 314 4.77 -24.69 0.09
CA ALA A 314 5.47 -25.42 -0.94
C ALA A 314 4.89 -26.83 -1.15
N SER A 315 4.52 -27.52 -0.07
CA SER A 315 3.87 -28.84 -0.14
C SER A 315 2.52 -28.75 -0.86
N TRP A 316 1.69 -27.75 -0.51
CA TRP A 316 0.38 -27.56 -1.13
C TRP A 316 0.52 -27.18 -2.62
N VAL A 317 1.40 -26.24 -2.95
CA VAL A 317 1.65 -25.81 -4.34
C VAL A 317 2.10 -26.99 -5.22
N ASN A 318 3.01 -27.81 -4.72
CA ASN A 318 3.46 -29.00 -5.44
C ASN A 318 2.34 -30.00 -5.69
N ALA A 319 1.47 -30.23 -4.70
CA ALA A 319 0.33 -31.15 -4.82
C ALA A 319 -0.82 -30.56 -5.68
N ASN A 320 -0.90 -29.26 -5.82
CA ASN A 320 -1.98 -28.53 -6.49
C ASN A 320 -1.50 -27.61 -7.62
N LYS A 321 -0.44 -28.01 -8.32
CA LYS A 321 0.22 -27.15 -9.32
C LYS A 321 -0.75 -26.55 -10.34
N THR A 322 -1.66 -27.33 -10.88
CA THR A 322 -2.64 -26.84 -11.86
C THR A 322 -3.57 -25.77 -11.29
N LYS A 323 -4.02 -25.92 -10.02
CA LYS A 323 -4.83 -24.89 -9.34
C LYS A 323 -4.02 -23.62 -9.10
N TRP A 324 -2.76 -23.79 -8.68
CA TRP A 324 -1.86 -22.66 -8.43
C TRP A 324 -1.57 -21.86 -9.71
N ASP A 325 -1.20 -22.53 -10.79
CA ASP A 325 -0.91 -21.89 -12.08
C ASP A 325 -2.16 -21.17 -12.64
N SER A 326 -3.34 -21.82 -12.51
CA SER A 326 -4.62 -21.23 -12.91
C SER A 326 -4.95 -19.96 -12.09
N PHE A 327 -4.75 -20.02 -10.78
CA PHE A 327 -4.92 -18.85 -9.89
C PHE A 327 -3.99 -17.71 -10.30
N LEU A 328 -2.68 -17.97 -10.47
CA LEU A 328 -1.74 -16.93 -10.84
C LEU A 328 -2.10 -16.26 -12.19
N ALA A 329 -2.48 -17.06 -13.18
CA ALA A 329 -2.88 -16.55 -14.50
C ALA A 329 -4.16 -15.68 -14.43
N TRP A 330 -5.10 -16.05 -13.57
CA TRP A 330 -6.31 -15.27 -13.32
C TRP A 330 -5.96 -14.00 -12.51
N PHE A 331 -5.19 -14.14 -11.45
CA PHE A 331 -4.82 -13.09 -10.52
C PHE A 331 -4.06 -11.93 -11.20
N GLU A 332 -3.16 -12.26 -12.15
CA GLU A 332 -2.46 -11.27 -12.96
C GLU A 332 -3.41 -10.40 -13.79
N LYS A 333 -4.46 -11.01 -14.34
CA LYS A 333 -5.43 -10.34 -15.23
C LYS A 333 -6.56 -9.62 -14.50
N ASN A 334 -6.78 -9.95 -13.24
CA ASN A 334 -7.86 -9.42 -12.43
C ASN A 334 -7.33 -8.70 -11.17
N PRO A 335 -6.66 -7.53 -11.34
CA PRO A 335 -6.26 -6.72 -10.21
C PRO A 335 -7.49 -6.17 -9.48
N ILE A 336 -7.39 -6.06 -8.15
CA ILE A 336 -8.39 -5.31 -7.39
C ILE A 336 -8.41 -3.86 -7.88
N SER A 337 -9.61 -3.29 -8.00
CA SER A 337 -9.81 -1.89 -8.37
C SER A 337 -10.53 -1.17 -7.25
N ILE A 338 -9.85 -0.19 -6.66
CA ILE A 338 -10.37 0.61 -5.56
C ILE A 338 -10.45 2.06 -6.03
N ASN A 339 -11.58 2.69 -5.79
CA ASN A 339 -11.84 4.08 -6.15
C ASN A 339 -12.61 4.77 -5.00
N PRO A 340 -12.83 6.09 -5.05
CA PRO A 340 -13.50 6.81 -3.95
C PRO A 340 -14.93 6.32 -3.62
N SER A 341 -15.60 5.60 -4.53
CA SER A 341 -16.96 5.11 -4.28
C SER A 341 -17.01 3.74 -3.58
N ASN A 342 -15.90 2.97 -3.60
CA ASN A 342 -15.80 1.65 -2.97
C ASN A 342 -14.60 1.52 -2.02
N VAL A 343 -13.95 2.63 -1.68
CA VAL A 343 -12.82 2.63 -0.77
C VAL A 343 -13.23 2.10 0.61
N PHE A 344 -12.39 1.22 1.13
CA PHE A 344 -12.52 0.72 2.49
C PHE A 344 -11.60 1.51 3.41
N SER A 345 -12.19 2.21 4.36
CA SER A 345 -11.49 2.83 5.48
C SER A 345 -12.32 2.67 6.75
N ARG A 346 -11.71 2.89 7.91
CA ARG A 346 -12.42 2.87 9.18
C ARG A 346 -13.58 3.87 9.19
N TYR A 347 -13.39 5.03 8.57
CA TYR A 347 -14.42 6.08 8.48
C TYR A 347 -15.58 5.75 7.51
N THR A 348 -15.36 4.87 6.53
CA THR A 348 -16.43 4.42 5.63
C THR A 348 -17.26 3.29 6.21
N MET A 349 -16.78 2.66 7.30
CA MET A 349 -17.44 1.53 7.98
C MET A 349 -18.07 1.93 9.33
N GLU A 350 -17.96 3.18 9.73
CA GLU A 350 -18.68 3.79 10.86
C GLU A 350 -20.06 4.27 10.41
#